data_c12ad2d5d8acfc81a0fd7292e6fcc24a
#
_entry.id   c12ad2d5d8acfc81a0fd7292e6fcc24a
#
_cell.length_a   1.000
_cell.length_b   1.000
_cell.length_c   1.000
_cell.angle_alpha   90.00
_cell.angle_beta   90.00
_cell.angle_gamma   90.00
#
_symmetry.space_group_name_H-M   'P 1'
#
loop_
_entity.id
_entity.type
_entity.pdbx_description
1 polymer ?
#
loop_
_entity_poly.entity_id
_entity_poly.type
_entity_poly.pdbx_seq_one_letter_code
_entity_poly.pdbx_strand_id
1 'polypeptide(L)'
;MFKNLISGILVLVERRFQVGEWIYVEGVIEGTVESIGFRSTVVRRFDKSLATIPNFQFAEKAVINNSQITHRRINWVIGLEYKTTSKQLTDIKNEIESFIKGSEYFSTSDDTILSVKVDQFAASSIDIKLICFTKTTYYLEWLKVKDILALEIKSIVEKNKASFAFPSTSIYVEKN
;
A
#
# COMPACT_ATOMS: atom_id res chain seq x y z
N MET A 1 -31.83 -5.59 20.50
CA MET A 1 -31.35 -6.95 20.79
C MET A 1 -31.40 -7.87 19.55
N PHE A 2 -32.53 -7.97 18.86
CA PHE A 2 -32.70 -8.79 17.63
C PHE A 2 -31.72 -8.46 16.49
N LYS A 3 -31.39 -7.17 16.26
CA LYS A 3 -30.47 -6.73 15.21
C LYS A 3 -29.10 -7.41 15.32
N ASN A 4 -28.52 -7.45 16.52
CA ASN A 4 -27.20 -8.10 16.75
C ASN A 4 -27.24 -9.61 16.54
N LEU A 5 -28.34 -10.26 16.90
CA LEU A 5 -28.50 -11.70 16.71
C LEU A 5 -28.62 -12.05 15.22
N ILE A 6 -29.49 -11.33 14.48
CA ILE A 6 -29.63 -11.51 13.04
C ILE A 6 -28.33 -11.21 12.32
N SER A 7 -27.65 -10.11 12.67
CA SER A 7 -26.33 -9.77 12.10
C SER A 7 -25.27 -10.84 12.37
N GLY A 8 -25.27 -11.46 13.56
CA GLY A 8 -24.37 -12.55 13.89
C GLY A 8 -24.60 -13.78 13.00
N ILE A 9 -25.85 -14.14 12.77
CA ILE A 9 -26.24 -15.23 11.88
C ILE A 9 -25.79 -14.90 10.45
N LEU A 10 -26.03 -13.68 9.97
CA LEU A 10 -25.62 -13.25 8.62
C LEU A 10 -24.11 -13.30 8.43
N VAL A 11 -23.32 -12.82 9.39
CA VAL A 11 -21.85 -12.90 9.34
C VAL A 11 -21.36 -14.33 9.23
N LEU A 12 -21.98 -15.26 9.97
CA LEU A 12 -21.63 -16.69 9.92
C LEU A 12 -22.07 -17.35 8.61
N VAL A 13 -23.24 -17.03 8.10
CA VAL A 13 -23.81 -17.63 6.87
C VAL A 13 -23.11 -17.08 5.62
N GLU A 14 -22.90 -15.77 5.54
CA GLU A 14 -22.25 -15.13 4.39
C GLU A 14 -20.74 -15.34 4.34
N ARG A 15 -20.14 -15.78 5.45
CA ARG A 15 -18.69 -16.02 5.58
C ARG A 15 -17.84 -14.88 5.04
N ARG A 16 -18.22 -13.63 5.29
CA ARG A 16 -17.48 -12.43 4.87
C ARG A 16 -16.04 -12.43 5.39
N PHE A 17 -15.83 -13.08 6.53
CA PHE A 17 -14.52 -13.35 7.12
C PHE A 17 -14.60 -14.57 8.05
N GLN A 18 -13.46 -15.14 8.37
CA GLN A 18 -13.31 -16.31 9.23
C GLN A 18 -12.34 -16.07 10.37
N VAL A 19 -12.37 -16.95 11.37
CA VAL A 19 -11.38 -16.94 12.46
C VAL A 19 -9.97 -17.14 11.87
N GLY A 20 -9.04 -16.32 12.33
CA GLY A 20 -7.67 -16.27 11.82
C GLY A 20 -7.43 -15.26 10.70
N GLU A 21 -8.45 -14.70 10.07
CA GLU A 21 -8.31 -13.73 9.00
C GLU A 21 -8.09 -12.31 9.53
N TRP A 22 -7.24 -11.56 8.82
CA TRP A 22 -7.03 -10.14 9.04
C TRP A 22 -8.09 -9.33 8.31
N ILE A 23 -8.88 -8.60 9.08
CA ILE A 23 -9.93 -7.72 8.58
C ILE A 23 -9.68 -6.26 8.94
N TYR A 24 -10.20 -5.37 8.09
CA TYR A 24 -10.28 -3.94 8.34
C TYR A 24 -11.71 -3.45 8.11
N VAL A 25 -12.25 -2.72 9.07
CA VAL A 25 -13.57 -2.07 9.00
C VAL A 25 -13.39 -0.62 9.42
N GLU A 26 -13.62 0.29 8.49
CA GLU A 26 -13.35 1.72 8.67
C GLU A 26 -14.09 2.31 9.88
N GLY A 27 -13.32 2.98 10.75
CA GLY A 27 -13.82 3.60 11.98
C GLY A 27 -14.34 2.60 13.02
N VAL A 28 -14.08 1.31 12.85
CA VAL A 28 -14.49 0.26 13.83
C VAL A 28 -13.28 -0.51 14.32
N ILE A 29 -12.60 -1.26 13.45
CA ILE A 29 -11.54 -2.18 13.87
C ILE A 29 -10.61 -2.54 12.71
N GLU A 30 -9.35 -2.81 13.08
CA GLU A 30 -8.40 -3.54 12.25
C GLU A 30 -7.67 -4.57 13.12
N GLY A 31 -7.57 -5.80 12.63
CA GLY A 31 -6.88 -6.88 13.32
C GLY A 31 -7.26 -8.28 12.83
N THR A 32 -6.82 -9.28 13.58
CA THR A 32 -7.08 -10.70 13.28
C THR A 32 -8.28 -11.20 14.07
N VAL A 33 -9.24 -11.83 13.40
CA VAL A 33 -10.43 -12.41 14.03
C VAL A 33 -10.03 -13.59 14.91
N GLU A 34 -10.33 -13.53 16.21
CA GLU A 34 -10.07 -14.64 17.15
C GLU A 34 -11.28 -15.55 17.36
N SER A 35 -12.46 -14.96 17.44
CA SER A 35 -13.70 -15.74 17.56
C SER A 35 -14.89 -14.96 17.04
N ILE A 36 -15.87 -15.69 16.53
CA ILE A 36 -17.14 -15.17 16.04
C ILE A 36 -18.25 -15.78 16.87
N GLY A 37 -18.91 -14.95 17.67
CA GLY A 37 -20.07 -15.35 18.47
C GLY A 37 -21.38 -14.88 17.86
N PHE A 38 -22.50 -15.28 18.44
CA PHE A 38 -23.83 -14.89 17.97
C PHE A 38 -24.12 -13.39 18.07
N ARG A 39 -23.52 -12.71 19.05
CA ARG A 39 -23.80 -11.31 19.35
C ARG A 39 -22.62 -10.41 19.02
N SER A 40 -21.41 -10.91 19.15
CA SER A 40 -20.18 -10.13 19.01
C SER A 40 -19.05 -10.99 18.46
N THR A 41 -18.13 -10.36 17.79
CA THR A 41 -16.89 -10.93 17.27
C THR A 41 -15.71 -10.35 18.06
N VAL A 42 -14.73 -11.20 18.39
CA VAL A 42 -13.51 -10.81 19.07
C VAL A 42 -12.40 -10.71 18.04
N VAL A 43 -11.70 -9.58 18.06
CA VAL A 43 -10.61 -9.28 17.14
C VAL A 43 -9.35 -8.91 17.93
N ARG A 44 -8.22 -9.55 17.61
CA ARG A 44 -6.88 -9.24 18.11
C ARG A 44 -6.30 -8.12 17.26
N ARG A 45 -6.08 -6.97 17.84
CA ARG A 45 -5.42 -5.84 17.18
C ARG A 45 -3.91 -6.08 17.06
N PHE A 46 -3.23 -5.30 16.23
CA PHE A 46 -1.78 -5.43 16.04
C PHE A 46 -0.96 -5.07 17.27
N ASP A 47 -1.47 -4.20 18.14
CA ASP A 47 -0.91 -3.90 19.45
C ASP A 47 -1.15 -5.02 20.50
N LYS A 48 -1.72 -6.16 20.07
CA LYS A 48 -2.07 -7.33 20.88
C LYS A 48 -3.25 -7.13 21.84
N SER A 49 -3.88 -5.98 21.87
CA SER A 49 -5.12 -5.79 22.62
C SER A 49 -6.29 -6.56 21.98
N LEU A 50 -7.26 -6.96 22.80
CA LEU A 50 -8.51 -7.58 22.36
C LEU A 50 -9.62 -6.54 22.24
N ALA A 51 -10.32 -6.57 21.13
CA ALA A 51 -11.51 -5.77 20.91
C ALA A 51 -12.73 -6.69 20.71
N THR A 52 -13.80 -6.42 21.40
CA THR A 52 -15.09 -7.12 21.23
C THR A 52 -16.05 -6.20 20.49
N ILE A 53 -16.41 -6.56 19.28
CA ILE A 53 -17.22 -5.75 18.38
C ILE A 53 -18.61 -6.37 18.23
N PRO A 54 -19.69 -5.60 18.45
CA PRO A 54 -21.04 -6.07 18.15
C PRO A 54 -21.21 -6.42 16.68
N ASN A 55 -21.82 -7.56 16.36
CA ASN A 55 -21.90 -8.08 14.98
C ASN A 55 -22.66 -7.16 14.01
N PHE A 56 -23.57 -6.32 14.49
CA PHE A 56 -24.26 -5.37 13.62
C PHE A 56 -23.31 -4.37 12.92
N GLN A 57 -22.14 -4.08 13.52
CA GLN A 57 -21.13 -3.21 12.91
C GLN A 57 -20.60 -3.81 11.59
N PHE A 58 -20.43 -5.12 11.55
CA PHE A 58 -19.99 -5.82 10.35
C PHE A 58 -21.09 -5.98 9.29
N ALA A 59 -22.36 -5.93 9.71
CA ALA A 59 -23.50 -5.97 8.80
C ALA A 59 -23.75 -4.62 8.12
N GLU A 60 -23.44 -3.51 8.78
CA GLU A 60 -23.71 -2.15 8.32
C GLU A 60 -22.57 -1.50 7.55
N LYS A 61 -21.35 -2.00 7.73
CA LYS A 61 -20.16 -1.42 7.13
C LYS A 61 -19.48 -2.37 6.16
N ALA A 62 -18.70 -1.79 5.26
CA ALA A 62 -17.83 -2.59 4.39
C ALA A 62 -16.75 -3.27 5.22
N VAL A 63 -16.57 -4.57 5.01
CA VAL A 63 -15.50 -5.36 5.60
C VAL A 63 -14.47 -5.64 4.53
N ILE A 64 -13.26 -5.16 4.74
CA ILE A 64 -12.11 -5.46 3.87
C ILE A 64 -11.36 -6.64 4.48
N ASN A 65 -11.26 -7.73 3.72
CA ASN A 65 -10.55 -8.93 4.15
C ASN A 65 -9.13 -8.93 3.56
N ASN A 66 -8.17 -8.54 4.38
CA ASN A 66 -6.75 -8.45 3.99
C ASN A 66 -6.06 -9.82 3.88
N SER A 67 -6.69 -10.90 4.37
CA SER A 67 -6.17 -12.26 4.18
C SER A 67 -6.52 -12.85 2.82
N GLN A 68 -7.48 -12.26 2.09
CA GLN A 68 -7.92 -12.74 0.77
C GLN A 68 -7.35 -11.91 -0.39
N ILE A 69 -6.37 -11.04 -0.13
CA ILE A 69 -5.68 -10.33 -1.20
C ILE A 69 -4.89 -11.31 -2.08
N THR A 70 -4.89 -11.07 -3.38
CA THR A 70 -4.13 -11.87 -4.35
C THR A 70 -2.71 -11.35 -4.53
N HIS A 71 -2.52 -10.04 -4.40
CA HIS A 71 -1.26 -9.33 -4.56
C HIS A 71 -1.20 -8.14 -3.61
N ARG A 72 0.00 -7.70 -3.22
CA ARG A 72 0.17 -6.46 -2.47
C ARG A 72 0.62 -5.33 -3.38
N ARG A 73 -0.13 -4.25 -3.37
CA ARG A 73 0.16 -3.05 -4.14
C ARG A 73 1.28 -2.24 -3.50
N ILE A 74 2.23 -1.81 -4.33
CA ILE A 74 3.17 -0.73 -4.02
C ILE A 74 2.75 0.47 -4.87
N ASN A 75 2.57 1.62 -4.24
CA ASN A 75 2.16 2.86 -4.87
C ASN A 75 2.98 3.99 -4.27
N TRP A 76 4.05 4.37 -4.98
CA TRP A 76 5.00 5.37 -4.52
C TRP A 76 5.07 6.57 -5.45
N VAL A 77 5.50 7.68 -4.88
CA VAL A 77 5.89 8.88 -5.59
C VAL A 77 7.39 9.09 -5.36
N ILE A 78 8.13 9.18 -6.45
CA ILE A 78 9.57 9.42 -6.44
C ILE A 78 9.77 10.86 -6.92
N GLY A 79 10.09 11.76 -6.01
CA GLY A 79 10.34 13.17 -6.31
C GLY A 79 11.79 13.38 -6.71
N LEU A 80 12.03 13.89 -7.92
CA LEU A 80 13.36 14.24 -8.43
C LEU A 80 13.50 15.76 -8.54
N GLU A 81 14.72 16.26 -8.44
CA GLU A 81 15.02 17.70 -8.58
C GLU A 81 14.66 18.22 -9.97
N TYR A 82 14.26 19.47 -10.08
CA TYR A 82 13.93 20.15 -11.34
C TYR A 82 15.08 20.24 -12.35
N LYS A 83 16.35 20.14 -11.88
CA LYS A 83 17.52 20.06 -12.77
C LYS A 83 17.64 18.72 -13.52
N THR A 84 16.84 17.71 -13.14
CA THR A 84 16.82 16.41 -13.81
C THR A 84 16.32 16.57 -15.24
N THR A 85 17.15 16.23 -16.22
CA THR A 85 16.82 16.37 -17.63
C THR A 85 15.76 15.36 -18.09
N SER A 86 15.05 15.64 -19.16
CA SER A 86 14.07 14.73 -19.75
C SER A 86 14.67 13.37 -20.13
N LYS A 87 15.95 13.36 -20.55
CA LYS A 87 16.65 12.11 -20.84
C LYS A 87 16.85 11.28 -19.57
N GLN A 88 17.36 11.88 -18.49
CA GLN A 88 17.53 11.20 -17.21
C GLN A 88 16.19 10.66 -16.67
N LEU A 89 15.11 11.46 -16.76
CA LEU A 89 13.77 11.00 -16.37
C LEU A 89 13.33 9.76 -17.16
N THR A 90 13.62 9.75 -18.46
CA THR A 90 13.28 8.61 -19.32
C THR A 90 14.11 7.38 -18.99
N ASP A 91 15.42 7.54 -18.81
CA ASP A 91 16.34 6.46 -18.48
C ASP A 91 15.98 5.86 -17.10
N ILE A 92 15.76 6.70 -16.08
CA ILE A 92 15.35 6.26 -14.73
C ILE A 92 14.04 5.45 -14.77
N LYS A 93 13.01 5.96 -15.46
CA LYS A 93 11.73 5.23 -15.58
C LYS A 93 11.90 3.86 -16.23
N ASN A 94 12.65 3.82 -17.32
CA ASN A 94 12.87 2.59 -18.07
C ASN A 94 13.68 1.58 -17.28
N GLU A 95 14.71 2.00 -16.54
CA GLU A 95 15.51 1.13 -15.68
C GLU A 95 14.67 0.57 -14.53
N ILE A 96 13.85 1.39 -13.86
CA ILE A 96 12.95 0.92 -12.80
C ILE A 96 11.94 -0.09 -13.36
N GLU A 97 11.33 0.22 -14.51
CA GLU A 97 10.36 -0.68 -15.14
C GLU A 97 11.01 -2.02 -15.55
N SER A 98 12.24 -1.96 -16.09
CA SER A 98 13.01 -3.15 -16.47
C SER A 98 13.39 -4.01 -15.27
N PHE A 99 13.81 -3.38 -14.15
CA PHE A 99 14.10 -4.08 -12.91
C PHE A 99 12.86 -4.84 -12.41
N ILE A 100 11.71 -4.17 -12.36
CA ILE A 100 10.46 -4.78 -11.87
C ILE A 100 10.06 -5.95 -12.77
N LYS A 101 10.14 -5.79 -14.11
CA LYS A 101 9.81 -6.85 -15.06
C LYS A 101 10.76 -8.06 -14.99
N GLY A 102 12.04 -7.81 -14.70
CA GLY A 102 13.06 -8.86 -14.61
C GLY A 102 13.12 -9.55 -13.23
N SER A 103 12.43 -9.02 -12.24
CA SER A 103 12.49 -9.52 -10.86
C SER A 103 11.43 -10.57 -10.59
N GLU A 104 11.80 -11.64 -9.88
CA GLU A 104 10.88 -12.69 -9.44
C GLU A 104 9.86 -12.24 -8.39
N TYR A 105 10.10 -11.11 -7.72
CA TYR A 105 9.25 -10.62 -6.62
C TYR A 105 7.97 -9.94 -7.08
N PHE A 106 7.93 -9.44 -8.32
CA PHE A 106 6.80 -8.65 -8.80
C PHE A 106 5.92 -9.45 -9.77
N SER A 107 4.63 -9.15 -9.72
CA SER A 107 3.67 -9.69 -10.67
C SER A 107 3.72 -8.88 -11.97
N THR A 108 3.74 -9.62 -13.08
CA THR A 108 3.63 -9.08 -14.45
C THR A 108 2.42 -9.68 -15.17
N SER A 109 1.47 -10.24 -14.43
CA SER A 109 0.25 -10.82 -14.98
C SER A 109 -0.72 -9.73 -15.47
N ASP A 110 -1.61 -10.10 -16.38
CA ASP A 110 -2.54 -9.16 -17.04
C ASP A 110 -3.55 -8.51 -16.07
N ASP A 111 -3.77 -9.12 -14.90
CA ASP A 111 -4.62 -8.60 -13.84
C ASP A 111 -3.92 -7.58 -12.92
N THR A 112 -2.61 -7.36 -13.12
CA THR A 112 -1.81 -6.41 -12.34
C THR A 112 -1.25 -5.28 -13.20
N ILE A 113 -1.28 -4.07 -12.65
CA ILE A 113 -0.77 -2.88 -13.35
C ILE A 113 0.67 -2.64 -12.95
N LEU A 114 1.56 -2.54 -13.94
CA LEU A 114 2.89 -1.94 -13.79
C LEU A 114 2.90 -0.58 -14.47
N SER A 115 3.17 0.46 -13.72
CA SER A 115 3.27 1.83 -14.26
C SER A 115 4.39 2.60 -13.59
N VAL A 116 5.30 3.14 -14.39
CA VAL A 116 6.36 4.07 -13.97
C VAL A 116 6.31 5.27 -14.90
N LYS A 117 5.64 6.35 -14.47
CA LYS A 117 5.38 7.52 -15.32
C LYS A 117 5.65 8.81 -14.57
N VAL A 118 6.07 9.86 -15.28
CA VAL A 118 6.03 11.22 -14.74
C VAL A 118 4.55 11.58 -14.51
N ASP A 119 4.23 11.95 -13.29
CA ASP A 119 2.86 12.23 -12.84
C ASP A 119 2.57 13.73 -12.86
N GLN A 120 3.45 14.49 -12.22
CA GLN A 120 3.24 15.94 -12.09
C GLN A 120 4.55 16.69 -11.84
N PHE A 121 4.48 18.00 -12.04
CA PHE A 121 5.49 18.96 -11.58
C PHE A 121 4.97 19.60 -10.28
N ALA A 122 5.52 19.12 -9.14
CA ALA A 122 5.12 19.59 -7.82
C ALA A 122 5.89 20.86 -7.41
N ALA A 123 5.63 21.41 -6.22
CA ALA A 123 6.22 22.68 -5.77
C ALA A 123 7.76 22.68 -5.75
N SER A 124 8.41 21.53 -5.48
CA SER A 124 9.87 21.40 -5.41
C SER A 124 10.40 20.11 -6.05
N SER A 125 9.59 19.38 -6.80
CA SER A 125 9.98 18.10 -7.40
C SER A 125 9.29 17.84 -8.73
N ILE A 126 9.93 17.01 -9.56
CA ILE A 126 9.31 16.30 -10.67
C ILE A 126 8.94 14.92 -10.14
N ASP A 127 7.66 14.63 -10.06
CA ASP A 127 7.15 13.41 -9.43
C ASP A 127 6.99 12.29 -10.45
N ILE A 128 7.65 11.17 -10.19
CA ILE A 128 7.43 9.91 -10.91
C ILE A 128 6.51 9.03 -10.07
N LYS A 129 5.35 8.66 -10.62
CA LYS A 129 4.42 7.71 -10.04
C LYS A 129 4.83 6.29 -10.38
N LEU A 130 5.03 5.49 -9.35
CA LEU A 130 5.30 4.06 -9.44
C LEU A 130 4.11 3.29 -8.89
N ILE A 131 3.54 2.40 -9.70
CA ILE A 131 2.53 1.45 -9.29
C ILE A 131 2.98 0.07 -9.75
N CYS A 132 3.12 -0.86 -8.81
CA CYS A 132 3.38 -2.26 -9.09
C CYS A 132 2.76 -3.16 -8.02
N PHE A 133 2.77 -4.47 -8.27
CA PHE A 133 2.21 -5.46 -7.37
C PHE A 133 3.25 -6.55 -7.10
N THR A 134 3.32 -7.00 -5.85
CA THR A 134 4.19 -8.12 -5.46
C THR A 134 3.44 -9.43 -5.59
N LYS A 135 4.16 -10.52 -5.88
CA LYS A 135 3.59 -11.88 -5.89
C LYS A 135 3.24 -12.37 -4.49
N THR A 136 4.04 -11.95 -3.50
CA THR A 136 3.77 -12.34 -2.12
C THR A 136 2.61 -11.55 -1.52
N THR A 137 1.78 -12.24 -0.74
CA THR A 137 0.74 -11.66 0.09
C THR A 137 1.16 -11.52 1.56
N TYR A 138 2.27 -12.13 1.96
CA TYR A 138 2.78 -12.07 3.34
C TYR A 138 3.37 -10.70 3.64
N TYR A 139 2.90 -10.10 4.74
CA TYR A 139 3.26 -8.73 5.09
C TYR A 139 4.77 -8.51 5.30
N LEU A 140 5.44 -9.41 6.01
CA LEU A 140 6.88 -9.27 6.27
C LEU A 140 7.72 -9.47 5.01
N GLU A 141 7.32 -10.38 4.12
CA GLU A 141 7.98 -10.56 2.83
C GLU A 141 7.74 -9.33 1.92
N TRP A 142 6.54 -8.80 1.92
CA TRP A 142 6.24 -7.57 1.20
C TRP A 142 7.10 -6.39 1.67
N LEU A 143 7.37 -6.26 2.98
CA LEU A 143 8.29 -5.25 3.49
C LEU A 143 9.72 -5.44 2.97
N LYS A 144 10.21 -6.69 2.89
CA LYS A 144 11.51 -7.00 2.28
C LYS A 144 11.57 -6.63 0.81
N VAL A 145 10.53 -6.95 0.05
CA VAL A 145 10.44 -6.58 -1.38
C VAL A 145 10.41 -5.07 -1.55
N LYS A 146 9.72 -4.35 -0.68
CA LYS A 146 9.73 -2.87 -0.68
C LYS A 146 11.13 -2.31 -0.42
N ASP A 147 11.85 -2.89 0.53
CA ASP A 147 13.22 -2.48 0.85
C ASP A 147 14.16 -2.68 -0.34
N ILE A 148 14.12 -3.86 -0.97
CA ILE A 148 14.88 -4.16 -2.20
C ILE A 148 14.55 -3.14 -3.30
N LEU A 149 13.27 -2.87 -3.54
CA LEU A 149 12.84 -1.91 -4.55
C LEU A 149 13.32 -0.48 -4.23
N ALA A 150 13.27 -0.07 -2.97
CA ALA A 150 13.70 1.26 -2.54
C ALA A 150 15.20 1.47 -2.77
N LEU A 151 16.02 0.47 -2.41
CA LEU A 151 17.48 0.51 -2.61
C LEU A 151 17.83 0.51 -4.10
N GLU A 152 17.14 -0.29 -4.90
CA GLU A 152 17.35 -0.31 -6.36
C GLU A 152 16.96 1.03 -7.01
N ILE A 153 15.81 1.60 -6.66
CA ILE A 153 15.41 2.93 -7.14
C ILE A 153 16.48 3.98 -6.78
N LYS A 154 17.00 3.93 -5.54
CA LYS A 154 18.06 4.83 -5.11
C LYS A 154 19.30 4.68 -5.98
N SER A 155 19.75 3.45 -6.22
CA SER A 155 20.90 3.12 -7.08
C SER A 155 20.69 3.61 -8.51
N ILE A 156 19.52 3.39 -9.10
CA ILE A 156 19.19 3.84 -10.46
C ILE A 156 19.23 5.37 -10.56
N VAL A 157 18.69 6.09 -9.58
CA VAL A 157 18.70 7.55 -9.56
C VAL A 157 20.15 8.08 -9.50
N GLU A 158 20.99 7.52 -8.61
CA GLU A 158 22.39 7.91 -8.47
C GLU A 158 23.22 7.59 -9.72
N LYS A 159 23.03 6.39 -10.30
CA LYS A 159 23.69 5.96 -11.55
C LYS A 159 23.40 6.92 -12.70
N ASN A 160 22.17 7.42 -12.78
CA ASN A 160 21.75 8.39 -13.78
C ASN A 160 22.17 9.84 -13.45
N LYS A 161 22.98 10.05 -12.39
CA LYS A 161 23.43 11.38 -11.95
C LYS A 161 22.27 12.34 -11.66
N ALA A 162 21.14 11.80 -11.25
CA ALA A 162 20.00 12.55 -10.75
C ALA A 162 20.01 12.58 -9.21
N SER A 163 19.20 13.43 -8.62
CA SER A 163 19.06 13.54 -7.17
C SER A 163 17.60 13.58 -6.79
N PHE A 164 17.30 13.05 -5.61
CA PHE A 164 15.98 13.20 -5.00
C PHE A 164 15.73 14.66 -4.64
N ALA A 165 14.50 15.11 -4.79
CA ALA A 165 14.11 16.46 -4.44
C ALA A 165 14.06 16.63 -2.91
N PHE A 166 14.53 17.79 -2.45
CA PHE A 166 14.32 18.25 -1.10
C PHE A 166 13.34 19.43 -1.10
N PRO A 167 12.56 19.63 -0.03
CA PRO A 167 11.80 20.86 0.13
C PRO A 167 12.72 22.06 0.00
N SER A 168 12.47 22.94 -0.97
CA SER A 168 13.29 24.12 -1.24
C SER A 168 12.47 25.38 -1.17
N THR A 169 13.05 26.43 -0.58
CA THR A 169 12.48 27.78 -0.52
C THR A 169 13.46 28.76 -1.12
N SER A 170 13.00 29.56 -2.08
CA SER A 170 13.82 30.64 -2.64
C SER A 170 13.66 31.90 -1.78
N ILE A 171 14.77 32.43 -1.27
CA ILE A 171 14.80 33.67 -0.50
C ILE A 171 15.45 34.75 -1.38
N TYR A 172 14.69 35.80 -1.68
CA TYR A 172 15.20 36.98 -2.35
C TYR A 172 15.64 37.99 -1.29
N VAL A 173 16.93 38.33 -1.25
CA VAL A 173 17.48 39.35 -0.36
C VAL A 173 17.67 40.61 -1.16
N GLU A 174 16.83 41.63 -0.92
CA GLU A 174 17.07 42.98 -1.44
C GLU A 174 18.22 43.62 -0.65
N LYS A 175 19.28 44.04 -1.36
CA LYS A 175 20.34 44.89 -0.77
C LYS A 175 19.87 46.34 -0.88
N ASN A 176 19.58 46.95 0.26
CA ASN A 176 19.44 48.42 0.36
C ASN A 176 20.78 49.10 0.12
#